data_1d283003648d816f62dc007aee038002
#
_entry.id   1d283003648d816f62dc007aee038002
#
_cell.length_a   1.000
_cell.length_b   1.000
_cell.length_c   1.000
_cell.angle_alpha   90.00
_cell.angle_beta   90.00
_cell.angle_gamma   90.00
#
_symmetry.space_group_name_H-M   'P 1'
#
loop_
_entity.id
_entity.type
_entity.pdbx_description
1 polymer ?
#
loop_
_entity_poly.entity_id
_entity_poly.type
_entity_poly.pdbx_seq_one_letter_code
_entity_poly.pdbx_strand_id
1 'polypeptide(L)'
;MVSKELKVSNEAGIHARPAAAVVEVCGRFQSHITFVKDGIHANAKSIMNIMLLAAEFGAIILVEAEGPDEVEALDAVELLFKERFRQG
;
A
#
# COMPACT_ATOMS: atom_id res chain seq x y z
N MET A 1 -3.17 -12.78 -10.58
CA MET A 1 -3.18 -11.47 -9.90
C MET A 1 -4.38 -11.35 -8.98
N VAL A 2 -4.15 -10.80 -7.79
CA VAL A 2 -5.24 -10.50 -6.85
C VAL A 2 -5.25 -9.01 -6.59
N SER A 3 -6.41 -8.46 -6.22
CA SER A 3 -6.53 -7.04 -5.95
C SER A 3 -7.63 -6.76 -4.95
N LYS A 4 -7.55 -5.60 -4.30
CA LYS A 4 -8.55 -5.17 -3.33
C LYS A 4 -8.49 -3.66 -3.17
N GLU A 5 -9.64 -3.03 -2.99
CA GLU A 5 -9.70 -1.61 -2.67
C GLU A 5 -9.59 -1.44 -1.16
N LEU A 6 -8.66 -0.61 -0.73
CA LEU A 6 -8.42 -0.35 0.70
C LEU A 6 -8.50 1.14 0.96
N LYS A 7 -9.04 1.49 2.12
CA LYS A 7 -9.24 2.89 2.50
C LYS A 7 -8.14 3.33 3.47
N VAL A 8 -7.58 4.50 3.19
CA VAL A 8 -6.61 5.13 4.09
C VAL A 8 -7.36 5.65 5.33
N SER A 9 -7.07 5.09 6.50
CA SER A 9 -7.80 5.41 7.72
C SER A 9 -6.98 6.18 8.76
N ASN A 10 -5.71 6.45 8.49
CA ASN A 10 -4.91 7.30 9.37
C ASN A 10 -5.09 8.77 8.99
N GLU A 11 -5.23 9.64 10.00
CA GLU A 11 -5.62 11.03 9.79
C GLU A 11 -4.65 11.80 8.90
N ALA A 12 -3.35 11.54 9.03
CA ALA A 12 -2.34 12.28 8.27
C ALA A 12 -2.15 11.76 6.85
N GLY A 13 -2.85 10.68 6.46
CA GLY A 13 -2.68 10.08 5.15
C GLY A 13 -1.35 9.36 5.01
N ILE A 14 -0.97 9.06 3.76
CA ILE A 14 0.28 8.34 3.52
C ILE A 14 1.40 9.34 3.25
N HIS A 15 2.08 9.74 4.31
CA HIS A 15 3.29 10.55 4.24
C HIS A 15 4.52 9.65 4.42
N ALA A 16 5.68 10.22 4.75
CA ALA A 16 6.95 9.47 4.75
C ALA A 16 6.95 8.24 5.64
N ARG A 17 6.41 8.34 6.85
CA ARG A 17 6.44 7.23 7.80
C ARG A 17 5.54 6.07 7.39
N PRO A 18 4.25 6.29 7.04
CA PRO A 18 3.44 5.21 6.48
C PRO A 18 4.02 4.65 5.18
N ALA A 19 4.58 5.50 4.31
CA ALA A 19 5.19 5.03 3.07
C ALA A 19 6.36 4.08 3.36
N ALA A 20 7.17 4.38 4.36
CA ALA A 20 8.26 3.49 4.75
C ALA A 20 7.74 2.15 5.27
N ALA A 21 6.64 2.17 6.04
CA ALA A 21 6.02 0.94 6.53
C ALA A 21 5.50 0.07 5.38
N VAL A 22 4.89 0.70 4.36
CA VAL A 22 4.43 0.01 3.16
C VAL A 22 5.60 -0.69 2.47
N VAL A 23 6.68 0.04 2.24
CA VAL A 23 7.84 -0.49 1.53
C VAL A 23 8.48 -1.64 2.32
N GLU A 24 8.57 -1.51 3.64
CA GLU A 24 9.11 -2.58 4.48
C GLU A 24 8.29 -3.85 4.35
N VAL A 25 6.97 -3.75 4.49
CA VAL A 25 6.08 -4.91 4.42
C VAL A 25 6.11 -5.51 3.02
N CYS A 26 5.96 -4.68 1.98
CA CYS A 26 5.92 -5.17 0.60
C CYS A 26 7.25 -5.75 0.16
N GLY A 27 8.36 -5.26 0.71
CA GLY A 27 9.70 -5.77 0.38
C GLY A 27 9.94 -7.20 0.82
N ARG A 28 9.10 -7.75 1.70
CA ARG A 28 9.22 -9.13 2.17
C ARG A 28 8.71 -10.15 1.15
N PHE A 29 7.97 -9.69 0.14
CA PHE A 29 7.31 -10.58 -0.81
C PHE A 29 7.97 -10.51 -2.17
N GLN A 30 7.90 -11.61 -2.91
CA GLN A 30 8.45 -11.67 -4.26
C GLN A 30 7.50 -11.04 -5.27
N SER A 31 6.21 -11.05 -4.97
CA SER A 31 5.20 -10.52 -5.87
C SER A 31 5.39 -9.02 -6.13
N HIS A 32 4.99 -8.59 -7.33
CA HIS A 32 4.85 -7.18 -7.62
C HIS A 32 3.61 -6.66 -6.90
N ILE A 33 3.74 -5.54 -6.21
CA ILE A 33 2.63 -4.92 -5.50
C ILE A 33 2.53 -3.48 -6.01
N THR A 34 1.33 -3.13 -6.50
CA THR A 34 1.07 -1.82 -7.10
C THR A 34 -0.08 -1.17 -6.36
N PHE A 35 0.09 0.11 -6.02
CA PHE A 35 -0.99 0.93 -5.47
C PHE A 35 -1.48 1.85 -6.58
N VAL A 36 -2.79 1.85 -6.82
CA VAL A 36 -3.39 2.68 -7.86
C VAL A 36 -4.35 3.68 -7.23
N LYS A 37 -4.17 4.95 -7.57
CA LYS A 37 -5.05 6.03 -7.11
C LYS A 37 -5.12 7.08 -8.22
N ASP A 38 -6.34 7.43 -8.63
CA ASP A 38 -6.56 8.48 -9.63
C ASP A 38 -5.74 8.25 -10.91
N GLY A 39 -5.65 6.99 -11.33
CA GLY A 39 -4.90 6.63 -12.54
C GLY A 39 -3.40 6.57 -12.37
N ILE A 40 -2.88 6.88 -11.19
CA ILE A 40 -1.44 6.81 -10.91
C ILE A 40 -1.12 5.43 -10.35
N HIS A 41 -0.16 4.76 -10.97
CA HIS A 41 0.31 3.43 -10.54
C HIS A 41 1.63 3.58 -9.83
N ALA A 42 1.67 3.20 -8.56
CA ALA A 42 2.86 3.33 -7.74
C ALA A 42 3.40 1.97 -7.36
N ASN A 43 4.70 1.77 -7.52
CA ASN A 43 5.38 0.58 -7.06
C ASN A 43 5.43 0.63 -5.53
N ALA A 44 4.77 -0.34 -4.86
CA ALA A 44 4.70 -0.35 -3.41
C ALA A 44 6.03 -0.66 -2.72
N LYS A 45 7.06 -0.98 -3.49
CA LYS A 45 8.41 -1.19 -2.96
C LYS A 45 9.30 0.05 -3.11
N SER A 46 8.70 1.18 -3.49
CA SER A 46 9.41 2.45 -3.64
C SER A 46 8.73 3.53 -2.80
N ILE A 47 9.45 4.09 -1.82
CA ILE A 47 8.92 5.15 -0.95
C ILE A 47 8.50 6.36 -1.80
N MET A 48 9.33 6.76 -2.77
CA MET A 48 9.01 7.91 -3.61
C MET A 48 7.74 7.68 -4.41
N ASN A 49 7.57 6.47 -4.98
CA ASN A 49 6.36 6.15 -5.74
C ASN A 49 5.12 6.25 -4.86
N ILE A 50 5.18 5.67 -3.66
CA ILE A 50 4.05 5.70 -2.74
C ILE A 50 3.70 7.14 -2.36
N MET A 51 4.70 7.97 -2.12
CA MET A 51 4.46 9.37 -1.74
C MET A 51 3.87 10.18 -2.90
N LEU A 52 4.20 9.82 -4.15
CA LEU A 52 3.62 10.50 -5.31
C LEU A 52 2.11 10.32 -5.45
N LEU A 53 1.55 9.30 -4.80
CA LEU A 53 0.10 9.12 -4.79
C LEU A 53 -0.62 10.24 -4.04
N ALA A 54 0.07 10.91 -3.13
CA ALA A 54 -0.51 11.95 -2.28
C ALA A 54 -1.82 11.50 -1.64
N ALA A 55 -1.82 10.27 -1.13
CA ALA A 55 -3.04 9.67 -0.57
C ALA A 55 -3.36 10.29 0.78
N GLU A 56 -4.56 10.85 0.90
CA GLU A 56 -5.04 11.53 2.10
C GLU A 56 -5.96 10.61 2.88
N PHE A 57 -6.30 11.04 4.10
CA PHE A 57 -7.32 10.35 4.90
C PHE A 57 -8.58 10.16 4.07
N GLY A 58 -9.08 8.94 4.07
CA GLY A 58 -10.30 8.61 3.32
C GLY A 58 -10.07 8.19 1.88
N ALA A 59 -8.85 8.35 1.37
CA ALA A 59 -8.56 7.94 -0.02
C ALA A 59 -8.72 6.44 -0.19
N ILE A 60 -9.23 6.04 -1.35
CA ILE A 60 -9.38 4.64 -1.72
C ILE A 60 -8.21 4.27 -2.64
N ILE A 61 -7.46 3.26 -2.24
CA ILE A 61 -6.33 2.77 -3.01
C ILE A 61 -6.67 1.38 -3.53
N LEU A 62 -6.54 1.18 -4.84
CA LEU A 62 -6.63 -0.17 -5.39
C LEU A 62 -5.25 -0.81 -5.24
N VAL A 63 -5.18 -1.88 -4.47
CA VAL A 63 -3.92 -2.60 -4.25
C VAL A 63 -3.95 -3.86 -5.10
N GLU A 64 -2.95 -4.00 -5.96
CA GLU A 64 -2.81 -5.15 -6.86
C GLU A 64 -1.54 -5.90 -6.50
N ALA A 65 -1.60 -7.22 -6.46
CA ALA A 65 -0.44 -8.06 -6.21
C ALA A 65 -0.39 -9.17 -7.25
N GLU A 66 0.79 -9.40 -7.82
CA GLU A 66 1.00 -10.43 -8.84
C GLU A 66 2.31 -11.14 -8.61
N GLY A 67 2.24 -12.45 -8.41
CA GLY A 67 3.43 -13.27 -8.23
C GLY A 67 3.17 -14.50 -7.38
N PRO A 68 4.22 -15.24 -7.02
CA PRO A 68 4.07 -16.52 -6.31
C PRO A 68 3.45 -16.42 -4.93
N ASP A 69 3.60 -15.27 -4.24
CA ASP A 69 3.08 -15.05 -2.91
C ASP A 69 2.06 -13.91 -2.88
N GLU A 70 1.30 -13.77 -3.96
CA GLU A 70 0.41 -12.61 -4.14
C GLU A 70 -0.71 -12.54 -3.09
N VAL A 71 -1.26 -13.69 -2.68
CA VAL A 71 -2.34 -13.69 -1.68
C VAL A 71 -1.81 -13.25 -0.32
N GLU A 72 -0.68 -13.81 0.09
CA GLU A 72 -0.05 -13.44 1.36
C GLU A 72 0.37 -11.98 1.36
N ALA A 73 0.85 -11.49 0.22
CA ALA A 73 1.25 -10.09 0.08
C ALA A 73 0.05 -9.16 0.25
N LEU A 74 -1.06 -9.46 -0.43
CA LEU A 74 -2.27 -8.64 -0.33
C LEU A 74 -2.82 -8.64 1.09
N ASP A 75 -2.83 -9.81 1.74
CA ASP A 75 -3.29 -9.91 3.13
C ASP A 75 -2.43 -9.06 4.07
N ALA A 76 -1.12 -9.06 3.87
CA ALA A 76 -0.21 -8.27 4.70
C ALA A 76 -0.44 -6.77 4.51
N VAL A 77 -0.69 -6.34 3.28
CA VAL A 77 -0.98 -4.93 3.00
C VAL A 77 -2.33 -4.54 3.62
N GLU A 78 -3.33 -5.40 3.49
CA GLU A 78 -4.63 -5.13 4.09
C GLU A 78 -4.53 -4.96 5.61
N LEU A 79 -3.76 -5.82 6.26
CA LEU A 79 -3.54 -5.71 7.70
C LEU A 79 -2.85 -4.40 8.05
N LEU A 80 -1.88 -4.00 7.23
CA LEU A 80 -1.17 -2.74 7.45
C LEU A 80 -2.12 -1.54 7.40
N PHE A 81 -3.05 -1.53 6.43
CA PHE A 81 -4.06 -0.47 6.34
C PHE A 81 -4.98 -0.49 7.56
N LYS A 82 -5.40 -1.67 8.03
CA LYS A 82 -6.24 -1.78 9.23
C LYS A 82 -5.54 -1.28 10.47
N GLU A 83 -4.24 -1.46 10.56
CA GLU A 83 -3.43 -1.00 11.69
C GLU A 83 -3.01 0.47 11.54
N ARG A 84 -3.58 1.18 10.57
CA ARG A 84 -3.22 2.58 10.28
C ARG A 84 -1.72 2.75 10.11
N PHE A 85 -1.13 1.78 9.39
CA PHE A 85 0.31 1.76 9.11
C PHE A 85 1.14 1.78 10.40
N ARG A 86 0.57 1.21 11.48
CA ARG A 86 1.20 1.11 12.80
C ARG A 86 1.49 2.46 13.44
N GLN A 87 0.67 3.46 13.11
CA GLN A 87 0.89 4.81 13.62
C GLN A 87 -0.20 5.28 14.60
N GLY A 88 -1.01 4.39 15.05
CA GLY A 88 -2.03 4.73 16.03
C GLY A 88 -3.21 5.48 15.45
#